data_56a84f5c00ded5cab50bd3db5de4e1cf
#
_entry.id   56a84f5c00ded5cab50bd3db5de4e1cf
#
_cell.length_a   1.000
_cell.length_b   1.000
_cell.length_c   1.000
_cell.angle_alpha   90.00
_cell.angle_beta   90.00
_cell.angle_gamma   90.00
#
_symmetry.space_group_name_H-M   'P 1'
#
loop_
_entity.id
_entity.type
_entity.pdbx_description
1 polymer ?
#
loop_
_entity_poly.entity_id
_entity_poly.type
_entity_poly.pdbx_seq_one_letter_code
_entity_poly.pdbx_strand_id
1 'polypeptide(L)'
;KQTVEAKTRKLSARWTFEAAQDANSMHGLDVEAEIMAALAMEITAEIDQEVLGSLGALATGSASYDMNATFTGTPTFVGDRHAVLATMMNREANLIAQRTRRGAANWAVVSPAALTVLQSATTSAFARTTEGTFEAPTNTKFVGTLNGTMRIYVNTYASDSTPVLLGYKGSGEIDAAAFYCPYVP
;
A
#
# COMPACT_ATOMS: atom_id res chain seq x y z
N LYS A 1 -0.84 16.17 -25.37
CA LYS A 1 0.14 17.02 -24.67
C LYS A 1 -0.46 17.36 -23.32
N GLN A 2 0.17 16.92 -22.26
CA GLN A 2 -0.29 17.17 -20.87
C GLN A 2 0.76 18.06 -20.19
N THR A 3 0.32 19.07 -19.51
CA THR A 3 1.17 19.96 -18.69
C THR A 3 1.28 19.36 -17.29
N VAL A 4 2.50 19.29 -16.78
CA VAL A 4 2.78 18.85 -15.41
C VAL A 4 3.28 20.06 -14.64
N GLU A 5 2.63 20.41 -13.54
CA GLU A 5 3.05 21.47 -12.63
C GLU A 5 3.82 20.86 -11.47
N ALA A 6 5.01 21.41 -11.21
CA ALA A 6 5.79 21.03 -10.04
C ALA A 6 5.22 21.68 -8.79
N LYS A 7 4.94 20.90 -7.76
CA LYS A 7 4.51 21.38 -6.44
C LYS A 7 5.61 21.10 -5.42
N THR A 8 5.91 22.11 -4.60
CA THR A 8 6.92 21.99 -3.55
C THR A 8 6.28 21.56 -2.24
N ARG A 9 6.89 20.58 -1.57
CA ARG A 9 6.53 20.17 -0.20
C ARG A 9 7.57 20.73 0.76
N LYS A 10 7.10 21.27 1.88
CA LYS A 10 7.99 21.82 2.91
C LYS A 10 7.55 21.29 4.26
N LEU A 11 8.50 20.74 4.98
CA LEU A 11 8.34 20.31 6.35
C LEU A 11 9.43 20.96 7.19
N SER A 12 9.12 21.41 8.40
CA SER A 12 10.06 22.03 9.30
C SER A 12 9.97 21.44 10.70
N ALA A 13 11.11 21.28 11.34
CA ALA A 13 11.19 20.90 12.75
C ALA A 13 12.01 21.96 13.50
N ARG A 14 11.77 22.07 14.80
CA ARG A 14 12.51 22.98 15.70
C ARG A 14 12.95 22.19 16.93
N TRP A 15 14.18 22.42 17.34
CA TRP A 15 14.74 21.91 18.59
C TRP A 15 15.58 22.96 19.27
N THR A 16 15.80 22.82 20.56
CA THR A 16 16.65 23.72 21.32
C THR A 16 18.10 23.26 21.29
N PHE A 17 19.02 24.19 21.37
CA PHE A 17 20.45 23.88 21.42
C PHE A 17 20.79 23.03 22.66
N GLU A 18 20.16 23.32 23.80
CA GLU A 18 20.33 22.54 25.02
C GLU A 18 19.94 21.07 24.83
N ALA A 19 18.78 20.81 24.21
CA ALA A 19 18.35 19.45 23.93
C ALA A 19 19.33 18.69 23.01
N ALA A 20 19.90 19.36 22.02
CA ALA A 20 20.92 18.77 21.15
C ALA A 20 22.21 18.44 21.90
N GLN A 21 22.64 19.34 22.78
CA GLN A 21 23.84 19.16 23.59
C GLN A 21 23.66 18.03 24.63
N ASP A 22 22.50 17.96 25.29
CA ASP A 22 22.20 16.92 26.27
C ASP A 22 22.09 15.53 25.63
N ALA A 23 21.45 15.44 24.46
CA ALA A 23 21.37 14.19 23.72
C ALA A 23 22.74 13.69 23.25
N ASN A 24 23.61 14.58 22.83
CA ASN A 24 24.96 14.22 22.43
C ASN A 24 25.83 13.81 23.64
N SER A 25 25.74 14.55 24.75
CA SER A 25 26.55 14.29 25.93
C SER A 25 26.12 13.04 26.70
N MET A 26 24.81 12.77 26.79
CA MET A 26 24.25 11.65 27.54
C MET A 26 24.11 10.37 26.73
N HIS A 27 23.78 10.47 25.43
CA HIS A 27 23.43 9.34 24.59
C HIS A 27 24.32 9.19 23.35
N GLY A 28 25.18 10.17 23.07
CA GLY A 28 26.01 10.17 21.86
C GLY A 28 25.21 10.28 20.56
N LEU A 29 23.97 10.82 20.64
CA LEU A 29 23.05 10.97 19.50
C LEU A 29 23.21 12.34 18.85
N ASP A 30 23.32 12.34 17.53
CA ASP A 30 23.21 13.54 16.73
C ASP A 30 21.73 13.82 16.42
N VAL A 31 21.13 14.74 17.18
CA VAL A 31 19.70 15.10 17.06
C VAL A 31 19.37 15.66 15.68
N GLU A 32 20.31 16.41 15.07
CA GLU A 32 20.08 16.98 13.75
C GLU A 32 19.95 15.88 12.69
N ALA A 33 20.86 14.92 12.67
CA ALA A 33 20.81 13.81 11.73
C ALA A 33 19.55 12.95 11.91
N GLU A 34 19.14 12.66 13.14
CA GLU A 34 17.93 11.90 13.44
C GLU A 34 16.66 12.63 12.99
N ILE A 35 16.56 13.93 13.26
CA ILE A 35 15.41 14.74 12.82
C ILE A 35 15.35 14.82 11.29
N MET A 36 16.48 15.01 10.62
CA MET A 36 16.54 15.05 9.15
C MET A 36 16.09 13.72 8.55
N ALA A 37 16.49 12.60 9.13
CA ALA A 37 16.04 11.27 8.70
C ALA A 37 14.52 11.10 8.89
N ALA A 38 13.99 11.50 10.03
CA ALA A 38 12.56 11.45 10.32
C ALA A 38 11.73 12.32 9.36
N LEU A 39 12.22 13.55 9.06
CA LEU A 39 11.57 14.44 8.09
C LEU A 39 11.55 13.84 6.68
N ALA A 40 12.66 13.24 6.24
CA ALA A 40 12.73 12.57 4.94
C ALA A 40 11.74 11.39 4.84
N MET A 41 11.62 10.60 5.89
CA MET A 41 10.64 9.50 5.97
C MET A 41 9.20 10.02 5.87
N GLU A 42 8.87 11.09 6.57
CA GLU A 42 7.52 11.66 6.57
C GLU A 42 7.13 12.23 5.21
N ILE A 43 8.05 12.97 4.55
CA ILE A 43 7.81 13.48 3.19
C ILE A 43 7.60 12.32 2.20
N THR A 44 8.40 11.26 2.31
CA THR A 44 8.26 10.09 1.44
C THR A 44 6.91 9.41 1.66
N ALA A 45 6.49 9.24 2.91
CA ALA A 45 5.19 8.67 3.25
C ALA A 45 4.03 9.50 2.70
N GLU A 46 4.11 10.83 2.80
CA GLU A 46 3.09 11.74 2.25
C GLU A 46 2.99 11.63 0.72
N ILE A 47 4.11 11.54 0.02
CA ILE A 47 4.15 11.34 -1.43
C ILE A 47 3.49 10.02 -1.81
N ASP A 48 3.81 8.95 -1.10
CA ASP A 48 3.21 7.63 -1.34
C ASP A 48 1.68 7.65 -1.17
N GLN A 49 1.19 8.30 -0.11
CA GLN A 49 -0.25 8.42 0.12
C GLN A 49 -0.94 9.25 -0.97
N GLU A 50 -0.31 10.31 -1.46
CA GLU A 50 -0.86 11.09 -2.58
C GLU A 50 -0.91 10.28 -3.88
N VAL A 51 0.14 9.51 -4.18
CA VAL A 51 0.15 8.61 -5.35
C VAL A 51 -0.95 7.56 -5.25
N LEU A 52 -1.09 6.90 -4.10
CA LEU A 52 -2.14 5.91 -3.87
C LEU A 52 -3.54 6.53 -3.95
N GLY A 53 -3.73 7.72 -3.41
CA GLY A 53 -4.99 8.47 -3.52
C GLY A 53 -5.33 8.80 -4.98
N SER A 54 -4.36 9.22 -5.76
CA SER A 54 -4.52 9.50 -7.19
C SER A 54 -4.86 8.24 -8.00
N LEU A 55 -4.21 7.11 -7.70
CA LEU A 55 -4.52 5.82 -8.30
C LEU A 55 -5.93 5.35 -7.93
N GLY A 56 -6.33 5.52 -6.67
CA GLY A 56 -7.69 5.22 -6.22
C GLY A 56 -8.75 6.05 -6.93
N ALA A 57 -8.48 7.34 -7.18
CA ALA A 57 -9.37 8.22 -7.93
C ALA A 57 -9.51 7.82 -9.41
N LEU A 58 -8.48 7.23 -10.00
CA LEU A 58 -8.51 6.69 -11.37
C LEU A 58 -9.27 5.36 -11.47
N ALA A 59 -9.44 4.65 -10.36
CA ALA A 59 -10.10 3.35 -10.35
C ALA A 59 -11.59 3.49 -10.69
N THR A 60 -12.02 2.84 -11.77
CA THR A 60 -13.43 2.85 -12.23
C THR A 60 -14.22 1.63 -11.80
N GLY A 61 -13.53 0.56 -11.38
CA GLY A 61 -14.14 -0.66 -10.86
C GLY A 61 -14.26 -0.61 -9.36
N SER A 62 -15.39 -1.05 -8.83
CA SER A 62 -15.60 -1.22 -7.39
C SER A 62 -16.34 -2.53 -7.11
N ALA A 63 -15.97 -3.19 -6.02
CA ALA A 63 -16.68 -4.33 -5.47
C ALA A 63 -16.80 -4.14 -3.96
N SER A 64 -17.88 -4.62 -3.38
CA SER A 64 -18.10 -4.58 -1.94
C SER A 64 -18.00 -5.99 -1.36
N TYR A 65 -17.36 -6.11 -0.23
CA TYR A 65 -17.27 -7.32 0.55
C TYR A 65 -17.89 -7.08 1.93
N ASP A 66 -18.89 -7.86 2.27
CA ASP A 66 -19.51 -7.85 3.58
C ASP A 66 -19.32 -9.23 4.25
N MET A 67 -18.48 -9.26 5.28
CA MET A 67 -18.19 -10.46 6.04
C MET A 67 -19.39 -10.93 6.88
N ASN A 68 -20.31 -10.05 7.21
CA ASN A 68 -21.50 -10.35 8.02
C ASN A 68 -22.74 -10.67 7.20
N ALA A 69 -22.70 -10.47 5.87
CA ALA A 69 -23.84 -10.76 5.02
C ALA A 69 -24.17 -12.25 5.06
N THR A 70 -25.42 -12.54 5.36
CA THR A 70 -25.98 -13.91 5.35
C THR A 70 -26.99 -14.02 4.22
N PHE A 71 -26.68 -14.85 3.24
CA PHE A 71 -27.57 -15.24 2.15
C PHE A 71 -27.47 -16.74 1.89
N THR A 72 -28.44 -17.28 1.16
CA THR A 72 -28.45 -18.72 0.85
C THR A 72 -27.14 -19.15 0.20
N GLY A 73 -26.46 -20.12 0.81
CA GLY A 73 -25.16 -20.61 0.34
C GLY A 73 -23.94 -19.89 0.96
N THR A 74 -24.14 -18.97 1.90
CA THR A 74 -23.03 -18.37 2.64
C THR A 74 -22.34 -19.43 3.50
N PRO A 75 -20.98 -19.53 3.44
CA PRO A 75 -20.24 -20.43 4.31
C PRO A 75 -20.50 -20.13 5.78
N THR A 76 -20.72 -21.16 6.58
CA THR A 76 -20.96 -21.02 8.03
C THR A 76 -19.66 -20.83 8.79
N PHE A 77 -18.57 -21.42 8.29
CA PHE A 77 -17.27 -21.34 8.90
C PHE A 77 -16.57 -20.00 8.58
N VAL A 78 -16.04 -19.35 9.61
CA VAL A 78 -15.45 -17.99 9.48
C VAL A 78 -14.27 -17.99 8.51
N GLY A 79 -13.40 -18.99 8.56
CA GLY A 79 -12.26 -19.10 7.66
C GLY A 79 -12.66 -19.17 6.17
N ASP A 80 -13.77 -19.84 5.86
CA ASP A 80 -14.28 -19.90 4.49
C ASP A 80 -14.85 -18.55 4.04
N ARG A 81 -15.46 -17.80 4.95
CA ARG A 81 -15.89 -16.42 4.66
C ARG A 81 -14.69 -15.53 4.35
N HIS A 82 -13.60 -15.67 5.09
CA HIS A 82 -12.35 -14.94 4.82
C HIS A 82 -11.76 -15.32 3.46
N ALA A 83 -11.88 -16.57 3.03
CA ALA A 83 -11.43 -17.02 1.71
C ALA A 83 -12.22 -16.37 0.55
N VAL A 84 -13.45 -15.94 0.78
CA VAL A 84 -14.26 -15.22 -0.21
C VAL A 84 -13.59 -13.91 -0.62
N LEU A 85 -12.91 -13.20 0.31
CA LEU A 85 -12.18 -11.98 -0.03
C LEU A 85 -11.09 -12.25 -1.08
N ALA A 86 -10.30 -13.31 -0.92
CA ALA A 86 -9.27 -13.69 -1.90
C ALA A 86 -9.88 -13.99 -3.27
N THR A 87 -11.02 -14.69 -3.29
CA THR A 87 -11.77 -15.00 -4.52
C THR A 87 -12.27 -13.73 -5.21
N MET A 88 -12.78 -12.76 -4.45
CA MET A 88 -13.22 -11.48 -4.99
C MET A 88 -12.05 -10.67 -5.55
N MET A 89 -10.92 -10.64 -4.87
CA MET A 89 -9.71 -9.99 -5.38
C MET A 89 -9.27 -10.60 -6.71
N ASN A 90 -9.29 -11.91 -6.85
CA ASN A 90 -8.98 -12.60 -8.11
C ASN A 90 -9.99 -12.27 -9.21
N ARG A 91 -11.27 -12.18 -8.89
CA ARG A 91 -12.31 -11.79 -9.84
C ARG A 91 -12.05 -10.39 -10.37
N GLU A 92 -11.81 -9.43 -9.50
CA GLU A 92 -11.53 -8.05 -9.91
C GLU A 92 -10.19 -7.93 -10.69
N ALA A 93 -9.18 -8.72 -10.31
CA ALA A 93 -7.93 -8.80 -11.07
C ALA A 93 -8.17 -9.28 -12.52
N ASN A 94 -9.03 -10.28 -12.71
CA ASN A 94 -9.39 -10.77 -14.04
C ASN A 94 -10.23 -9.75 -14.83
N LEU A 95 -11.05 -8.94 -14.17
CA LEU A 95 -11.77 -7.84 -14.83
C LEU A 95 -10.80 -6.78 -15.37
N ILE A 96 -9.69 -6.51 -14.66
CA ILE A 96 -8.62 -5.64 -15.17
C ILE A 96 -8.03 -6.24 -16.45
N ALA A 97 -7.77 -7.55 -16.48
CA ALA A 97 -7.28 -8.22 -17.69
C ALA A 97 -8.26 -8.11 -18.86
N GLN A 98 -9.55 -8.26 -18.60
CA GLN A 98 -10.59 -8.12 -19.64
C GLN A 98 -10.67 -6.72 -20.21
N ARG A 99 -10.54 -5.70 -19.36
CA ARG A 99 -10.61 -4.29 -19.77
C ARG A 99 -9.36 -3.82 -20.50
N THR A 100 -8.19 -4.19 -19.97
CA THR A 100 -6.90 -3.72 -20.50
C THR A 100 -6.38 -4.58 -21.64
N ARG A 101 -6.78 -5.87 -21.71
CA ARG A 101 -6.25 -6.87 -22.66
C ARG A 101 -4.73 -7.06 -22.56
N ARG A 102 -4.13 -6.67 -21.44
CA ARG A 102 -2.67 -6.74 -21.21
C ARG A 102 -2.28 -7.71 -20.10
N GLY A 103 -3.07 -7.79 -19.04
CA GLY A 103 -2.80 -8.71 -17.95
C GLY A 103 -3.70 -8.45 -16.74
N ALA A 104 -3.80 -9.46 -15.87
CA ALA A 104 -4.49 -9.34 -14.61
C ALA A 104 -3.70 -8.51 -13.61
N ALA A 105 -4.34 -8.03 -12.56
CA ALA A 105 -3.66 -7.32 -11.49
C ALA A 105 -2.48 -8.12 -10.94
N ASN A 106 -1.34 -7.49 -10.80
CA ASN A 106 -0.11 -8.10 -10.28
C ASN A 106 0.35 -7.49 -8.95
N TRP A 107 -0.33 -6.46 -8.48
CA TRP A 107 -0.11 -5.89 -7.16
C TRP A 107 -1.43 -5.48 -6.52
N ALA A 108 -1.45 -5.49 -5.20
CA ALA A 108 -2.56 -5.00 -4.39
C ALA A 108 -2.03 -4.27 -3.16
N VAL A 109 -2.69 -3.17 -2.81
CA VAL A 109 -2.47 -2.46 -1.55
C VAL A 109 -3.68 -2.69 -0.67
N VAL A 110 -3.47 -3.18 0.54
CA VAL A 110 -4.54 -3.54 1.47
C VAL A 110 -4.42 -2.76 2.78
N SER A 111 -5.57 -2.53 3.43
CA SER A 111 -5.59 -2.01 4.79
C SER A 111 -5.17 -3.09 5.79
N PRO A 112 -4.74 -2.73 7.01
CA PRO A 112 -4.42 -3.71 8.06
C PRO A 112 -5.60 -4.64 8.39
N ALA A 113 -6.83 -4.14 8.34
CA ALA A 113 -8.04 -4.94 8.56
C ALA A 113 -8.22 -6.00 7.46
N ALA A 114 -8.10 -5.61 6.19
CA ALA A 114 -8.16 -6.55 5.08
C ALA A 114 -7.02 -7.57 5.10
N LEU A 115 -5.83 -7.15 5.52
CA LEU A 115 -4.69 -8.05 5.70
C LEU A 115 -4.99 -9.13 6.74
N THR A 116 -5.58 -8.76 7.88
CA THR A 116 -5.96 -9.70 8.94
C THR A 116 -6.93 -10.76 8.41
N VAL A 117 -7.91 -10.36 7.61
CA VAL A 117 -8.84 -11.27 6.95
C VAL A 117 -8.12 -12.24 6.00
N LEU A 118 -7.21 -11.72 5.16
CA LEU A 118 -6.44 -12.56 4.25
C LEU A 118 -5.52 -13.55 4.98
N GLN A 119 -4.91 -13.14 6.08
CA GLN A 119 -4.03 -14.00 6.87
C GLN A 119 -4.77 -15.10 7.62
N SER A 120 -6.04 -14.86 7.99
CA SER A 120 -6.90 -15.82 8.69
C SER A 120 -7.69 -16.71 7.74
N ALA A 121 -7.63 -16.51 6.42
CA ALA A 121 -8.26 -17.37 5.44
C ALA A 121 -7.67 -18.78 5.48
N THR A 122 -8.52 -19.79 5.40
CA THR A 122 -8.11 -21.20 5.47
C THR A 122 -7.45 -21.72 4.19
N THR A 123 -7.43 -20.90 3.14
CA THR A 123 -6.82 -21.29 1.86
C THR A 123 -5.32 -21.01 1.86
N SER A 124 -4.55 -21.91 1.25
CA SER A 124 -3.11 -21.72 0.97
C SER A 124 -2.82 -20.69 -0.12
N ALA A 125 -3.84 -19.93 -0.54
CA ALA A 125 -3.72 -18.93 -1.60
C ALA A 125 -2.83 -17.76 -1.22
N PHE A 126 -2.77 -17.41 0.07
CA PHE A 126 -1.92 -16.35 0.57
C PHE A 126 -0.62 -16.92 1.16
N ALA A 127 0.50 -16.67 0.48
CA ALA A 127 1.82 -17.01 0.98
C ALA A 127 2.45 -15.77 1.64
N ARG A 128 2.77 -15.90 2.93
CA ARG A 128 3.49 -14.85 3.67
C ARG A 128 4.94 -14.79 3.24
N THR A 129 5.50 -13.60 3.17
CA THR A 129 6.94 -13.49 3.06
C THR A 129 7.59 -13.84 4.40
N THR A 130 8.58 -14.71 4.38
CA THR A 130 9.37 -15.11 5.57
C THR A 130 10.52 -14.15 5.84
N GLU A 131 10.84 -13.29 4.90
CA GLU A 131 11.92 -12.31 5.04
C GLU A 131 11.40 -11.08 5.83
N GLY A 132 11.60 -11.15 7.15
CA GLY A 132 11.09 -10.18 8.13
C GLY A 132 11.93 -8.93 8.30
N THR A 133 12.82 -8.55 7.41
CA THR A 133 13.54 -7.29 7.47
C THR A 133 12.73 -6.19 6.77
N PHE A 134 11.91 -5.53 7.56
CA PHE A 134 11.16 -4.36 7.13
C PHE A 134 12.05 -3.11 7.14
N GLU A 135 12.88 -2.97 6.17
CA GLU A 135 13.65 -1.74 5.95
C GLU A 135 13.03 -0.85 4.85
N ALA A 136 11.73 -0.95 4.64
CA ALA A 136 11.08 0.01 3.77
C ALA A 136 10.97 1.37 4.50
N PRO A 137 11.52 2.45 3.97
CA PRO A 137 11.40 3.79 4.57
C PRO A 137 9.97 4.33 4.51
N THR A 138 9.05 3.61 3.89
CA THR A 138 7.65 3.98 3.70
C THR A 138 6.74 3.12 4.56
N ASN A 139 5.53 3.62 4.86
CA ASN A 139 4.52 2.88 5.61
C ASN A 139 3.79 1.82 4.77
N THR A 140 4.13 1.69 3.51
CA THR A 140 3.62 0.65 2.60
C THR A 140 4.62 -0.49 2.54
N LYS A 141 4.30 -1.62 3.16
CA LYS A 141 5.20 -2.76 3.32
C LYS A 141 4.73 -3.96 2.50
N PHE A 142 5.68 -4.66 1.88
CA PHE A 142 5.41 -5.94 1.23
C PHE A 142 5.18 -7.03 2.29
N VAL A 143 4.05 -7.74 2.20
CA VAL A 143 3.65 -8.73 3.21
C VAL A 143 3.64 -10.15 2.65
N GLY A 144 3.32 -10.34 1.39
CA GLY A 144 3.24 -11.66 0.79
C GLY A 144 2.66 -11.63 -0.62
N THR A 145 2.37 -12.83 -1.13
CA THR A 145 1.78 -13.01 -2.46
C THR A 145 0.47 -13.75 -2.37
N LEU A 146 -0.50 -13.36 -3.18
CA LEU A 146 -1.74 -14.07 -3.38
C LEU A 146 -1.67 -14.85 -4.69
N ASN A 147 -1.94 -16.16 -4.64
CA ASN A 147 -1.84 -17.09 -5.77
C ASN A 147 -0.49 -17.09 -6.52
N GLY A 148 0.58 -16.70 -5.85
CA GLY A 148 1.92 -16.65 -6.43
C GLY A 148 2.16 -15.55 -7.48
N THR A 149 1.14 -14.78 -7.85
CA THR A 149 1.22 -13.77 -8.93
C THR A 149 1.00 -12.35 -8.44
N MET A 150 0.10 -12.15 -7.49
CA MET A 150 -0.27 -10.84 -6.98
C MET A 150 0.53 -10.52 -5.71
N ARG A 151 1.33 -9.47 -5.76
CA ARG A 151 2.06 -8.97 -4.59
C ARG A 151 1.16 -8.14 -3.70
N ILE A 152 1.12 -8.45 -2.42
CA ILE A 152 0.30 -7.77 -1.42
C ILE A 152 1.17 -6.82 -0.60
N TYR A 153 0.79 -5.56 -0.60
CA TYR A 153 1.40 -4.51 0.22
C TYR A 153 0.39 -4.02 1.25
N VAL A 154 0.83 -3.78 2.47
CA VAL A 154 -0.01 -3.18 3.50
C VAL A 154 0.24 -1.67 3.56
N ASN A 155 -0.83 -0.90 3.57
CA ASN A 155 -0.78 0.54 3.83
C ASN A 155 -1.43 0.81 5.17
N THR A 156 -0.64 1.27 6.15
CA THR A 156 -1.11 1.56 7.51
C THR A 156 -2.00 2.81 7.59
N TYR A 157 -1.95 3.67 6.58
CA TYR A 157 -2.80 4.87 6.49
C TYR A 157 -4.08 4.65 5.67
N ALA A 158 -4.30 3.43 5.16
CA ALA A 158 -5.49 3.14 4.36
C ALA A 158 -6.76 3.31 5.19
N SER A 159 -7.75 3.96 4.59
CA SER A 159 -9.09 4.08 5.18
C SER A 159 -9.85 2.75 5.06
N ASP A 160 -10.67 2.44 6.08
CA ASP A 160 -11.56 1.28 6.06
C ASP A 160 -12.66 1.38 5.00
N SER A 161 -12.90 2.57 4.45
CA SER A 161 -13.88 2.77 3.36
C SER A 161 -13.40 2.20 2.01
N THR A 162 -12.08 2.14 1.79
CA THR A 162 -11.47 1.56 0.59
C THR A 162 -10.32 0.64 0.98
N PRO A 163 -10.64 -0.54 1.54
CA PRO A 163 -9.63 -1.38 2.19
C PRO A 163 -8.68 -2.09 1.22
N VAL A 164 -9.01 -2.15 -0.06
CA VAL A 164 -8.21 -2.86 -1.06
C VAL A 164 -8.15 -2.05 -2.36
N LEU A 165 -6.94 -1.83 -2.86
CA LEU A 165 -6.67 -1.25 -4.17
C LEU A 165 -5.88 -2.27 -5.01
N LEU A 166 -6.43 -2.65 -6.17
CA LEU A 166 -5.81 -3.58 -7.10
C LEU A 166 -5.28 -2.84 -8.32
N GLY A 167 -4.13 -3.26 -8.83
CA GLY A 167 -3.58 -2.65 -10.02
C GLY A 167 -2.71 -3.60 -10.83
N TYR A 168 -2.49 -3.20 -12.08
CA TYR A 168 -1.60 -3.87 -13.02
C TYR A 168 -0.47 -2.93 -13.41
N LYS A 169 0.75 -3.43 -13.35
CA LYS A 169 1.95 -2.77 -13.89
C LYS A 169 2.65 -3.72 -14.85
N GLY A 170 2.68 -3.35 -16.12
CA GLY A 170 3.40 -4.08 -17.14
C GLY A 170 4.91 -3.79 -17.13
N SER A 171 5.65 -4.53 -17.95
CA SER A 171 7.11 -4.34 -18.13
C SER A 171 7.44 -3.09 -18.95
N GLY A 172 6.51 -2.60 -19.77
CA GLY A 172 6.70 -1.41 -20.60
C GLY A 172 6.48 -0.10 -19.81
N GLU A 173 7.15 0.96 -20.25
CA GLU A 173 6.95 2.30 -19.67
C GLU A 173 5.52 2.82 -19.89
N ILE A 174 4.90 2.46 -21.01
CA ILE A 174 3.53 2.86 -21.38
C ILE A 174 2.47 2.13 -20.54
N ASP A 175 2.81 0.97 -19.98
CA ASP A 175 1.93 0.14 -19.17
C ASP A 175 1.90 0.59 -17.71
N ALA A 176 1.69 1.88 -17.48
CA ALA A 176 1.59 2.50 -16.16
C ALA A 176 0.40 3.45 -16.10
N ALA A 177 -0.29 3.49 -14.96
CA ALA A 177 -1.39 4.41 -14.71
C ALA A 177 -0.93 5.77 -14.17
N ALA A 178 0.24 5.82 -13.55
CA ALA A 178 0.81 7.02 -12.98
C ALA A 178 2.30 7.13 -13.28
N PHE A 179 2.79 8.35 -13.39
CA PHE A 179 4.20 8.66 -13.57
C PHE A 179 4.63 9.64 -12.48
N TYR A 180 5.68 9.31 -11.79
CA TYR A 180 6.31 10.22 -10.84
C TYR A 180 7.47 10.93 -11.52
N CYS A 181 7.38 12.25 -11.62
CA CYS A 181 8.38 13.09 -12.26
C CYS A 181 8.99 14.02 -11.19
N PRO A 182 10.04 13.62 -10.49
CA PRO A 182 10.70 14.51 -9.53
C PRO A 182 11.36 15.67 -10.25
N TYR A 183 11.13 16.89 -9.77
CA TYR A 183 11.87 18.07 -10.21
C TYR A 183 13.09 18.24 -9.30
N VAL A 184 14.25 18.09 -9.89
CA VAL A 184 15.53 18.40 -9.23
C VAL A 184 16.05 19.68 -9.87
N PRO A 185 16.17 20.78 -9.10
CA PRO A 185 16.69 22.04 -9.61
C PRO A 185 18.17 21.98 -9.98
#